data_be6d7d9b5be49c5cdfcbf32e4e3f66ed
#
_entry.id   be6d7d9b5be49c5cdfcbf32e4e3f66ed
#
_cell.length_a   1.000
_cell.length_b   1.000
_cell.length_c   1.000
_cell.angle_alpha   90.00
_cell.angle_beta   90.00
_cell.angle_gamma   90.00
#
_symmetry.space_group_name_H-M   'P 1'
#
loop_
_entity.id
_entity.type
_entity.pdbx_description
1 polymer ?
#
loop_
_entity_poly.entity_id
_entity_poly.type
_entity_poly.pdbx_seq_one_letter_code
_entity_poly.pdbx_strand_id
1 'polypeptide(L)'
;MPLTKVNFAPGFNKQSSDSGAENQWVDGDYVRFRYGMPEKIGGWQEISDKQLVGAVRASHSWSDLDGRKYVAFGTNKILYIYNGDDYYDITPFDTSLAQTGCDITTTNGSRTVTITCPSPHNLEPGDLLTFDNAGSFTGGQTDYVAADFDDILFEVQLAPTTTTFTILMPTAETGTGATNDGTLDSKPYYKVGPLLQAYGYGWGTGLYGSSTWGTPRTTSNAILDPGSWSLDNYGELLIA
;
A
#
# COMPACT_ATOMS: atom_id res chain seq x y z
N MET A 1 59.48 3.21 -23.91
CA MET A 1 58.54 2.09 -24.13
C MET A 1 57.56 2.54 -25.17
N PRO A 2 57.28 1.76 -26.22
CA PRO A 2 56.21 2.12 -27.16
C PRO A 2 54.83 1.99 -26.45
N LEU A 3 54.01 3.01 -26.60
CA LEU A 3 52.63 2.98 -26.13
C LEU A 3 51.80 2.12 -27.09
N THR A 4 51.25 1.04 -26.62
CA THR A 4 50.33 0.18 -27.40
C THR A 4 48.89 0.54 -27.05
N LYS A 5 48.11 0.83 -28.05
CA LYS A 5 46.67 1.09 -27.87
C LYS A 5 45.95 -0.22 -27.62
N VAL A 6 45.36 -0.36 -26.46
CA VAL A 6 44.49 -1.49 -26.12
C VAL A 6 43.05 -1.10 -26.42
N ASN A 7 42.38 -1.87 -27.28
CA ASN A 7 40.97 -1.70 -27.58
C ASN A 7 40.18 -2.82 -26.90
N PHE A 8 39.21 -2.45 -26.08
CA PHE A 8 38.26 -3.40 -25.50
C PHE A 8 36.94 -3.35 -26.24
N ALA A 9 36.38 -4.52 -26.50
CA ALA A 9 35.02 -4.61 -27.05
C ALA A 9 34.01 -4.20 -25.97
N PRO A 10 32.95 -3.43 -26.34
CA PRO A 10 31.90 -3.06 -25.40
C PRO A 10 31.06 -4.28 -25.01
N GLY A 11 30.63 -4.32 -23.76
CA GLY A 11 29.85 -5.42 -23.20
C GLY A 11 30.65 -6.32 -22.27
N PHE A 12 29.95 -7.19 -21.54
CA PHE A 12 30.55 -8.20 -20.66
C PHE A 12 30.44 -9.57 -21.30
N ASN A 13 31.56 -10.25 -21.44
CA ASN A 13 31.58 -11.65 -21.91
C ASN A 13 31.65 -12.58 -20.68
N LYS A 14 30.48 -13.11 -20.29
CA LYS A 14 30.37 -14.11 -19.21
C LYS A 14 30.33 -15.55 -19.73
N GLN A 15 30.46 -15.78 -21.04
CA GLN A 15 30.42 -17.13 -21.62
C GLN A 15 31.81 -17.77 -21.75
N SER A 16 32.83 -16.95 -21.86
CA SER A 16 34.23 -17.43 -21.93
C SER A 16 34.90 -17.42 -20.55
N SER A 17 35.94 -18.23 -20.38
CA SER A 17 36.84 -18.11 -19.22
C SER A 17 37.57 -16.78 -19.25
N ASP A 18 38.02 -16.28 -18.11
CA ASP A 18 38.74 -15.01 -18.00
C ASP A 18 39.97 -14.96 -18.92
N SER A 19 40.67 -16.09 -19.08
CA SER A 19 41.81 -16.22 -20.01
C SER A 19 41.41 -16.31 -21.48
N GLY A 20 40.16 -16.67 -21.77
CA GLY A 20 39.63 -16.76 -23.15
C GLY A 20 38.94 -15.48 -23.62
N ALA A 21 38.74 -14.51 -22.74
CA ALA A 21 38.07 -13.25 -23.01
C ALA A 21 39.05 -12.10 -23.30
N GLU A 22 40.10 -12.36 -24.10
CA GLU A 22 41.07 -11.33 -24.46
C GLU A 22 40.42 -10.12 -25.11
N ASN A 23 40.78 -8.92 -24.69
CA ASN A 23 40.25 -7.64 -25.12
C ASN A 23 38.73 -7.45 -24.87
N GLN A 24 38.19 -8.17 -23.92
CA GLN A 24 36.78 -8.06 -23.51
C GLN A 24 36.69 -7.81 -21.99
N TRP A 25 35.60 -7.21 -21.59
CA TRP A 25 35.24 -7.07 -20.16
C TRP A 25 34.57 -8.36 -19.69
N VAL A 26 35.03 -8.93 -18.60
CA VAL A 26 34.48 -10.18 -18.07
C VAL A 26 33.47 -9.96 -16.97
N ASP A 27 33.57 -8.85 -16.23
CA ASP A 27 32.61 -8.46 -15.18
C ASP A 27 32.63 -6.95 -14.93
N GLY A 28 31.58 -6.44 -14.28
CA GLY A 28 31.46 -5.06 -13.85
C GLY A 28 30.09 -4.76 -13.29
N ASP A 29 30.06 -3.90 -12.26
CA ASP A 29 28.87 -3.44 -11.60
C ASP A 29 28.67 -1.94 -11.83
N TYR A 30 27.40 -1.53 -11.95
CA TYR A 30 27.02 -0.12 -12.13
C TYR A 30 27.65 0.57 -13.34
N VAL A 31 27.86 -0.18 -14.41
CA VAL A 31 28.48 0.29 -15.66
C VAL A 31 27.54 0.07 -16.83
N ARG A 32 27.45 1.08 -17.69
CA ARG A 32 26.83 0.98 -19.03
C ARG A 32 27.88 1.28 -20.08
N PHE A 33 27.70 0.74 -21.27
CA PHE A 33 28.56 1.05 -22.41
C PHE A 33 27.89 2.10 -23.30
N ARG A 34 28.55 3.22 -23.51
CA ARG A 34 28.11 4.30 -24.40
C ARG A 34 29.21 4.62 -25.39
N TYR A 35 28.89 4.62 -26.66
CA TYR A 35 29.87 4.81 -27.75
C TYR A 35 31.11 3.87 -27.66
N GLY A 36 30.89 2.64 -27.20
CA GLY A 36 31.94 1.65 -27.04
C GLY A 36 32.79 1.80 -25.79
N MET A 37 32.55 2.80 -24.94
CA MET A 37 33.29 3.08 -23.71
C MET A 37 32.44 2.74 -22.49
N PRO A 38 33.04 2.14 -21.43
CA PRO A 38 32.35 1.95 -20.17
C PRO A 38 32.14 3.30 -19.49
N GLU A 39 30.92 3.55 -19.05
CA GLU A 39 30.49 4.74 -18.33
C GLU A 39 29.78 4.30 -17.05
N LYS A 40 30.07 4.96 -15.93
CA LYS A 40 29.41 4.69 -14.67
C LYS A 40 27.90 5.04 -14.79
N ILE A 41 27.03 4.11 -14.43
CA ILE A 41 25.62 4.39 -14.25
C ILE A 41 25.49 5.27 -13.02
N GLY A 42 24.71 6.37 -13.11
CA GLY A 42 24.37 7.18 -11.96
C GLY A 42 23.62 6.35 -10.90
N GLY A 43 23.65 6.78 -9.67
CA GLY A 43 22.87 6.16 -8.59
C GLY A 43 21.37 6.35 -8.80
N TRP A 44 20.58 5.65 -8.00
CA TRP A 44 19.15 5.88 -7.87
C TRP A 44 18.93 7.19 -7.13
N GLN A 45 18.02 7.99 -7.61
CA GLN A 45 17.54 9.18 -6.93
C GLN A 45 16.11 8.95 -6.52
N GLU A 46 15.78 9.28 -5.29
CA GLU A 46 14.41 9.29 -4.80
C GLU A 46 13.64 10.41 -5.53
N ILE A 47 12.44 10.07 -6.00
CA ILE A 47 11.59 11.01 -6.74
C ILE A 47 10.78 11.85 -5.77
N SER A 48 10.42 11.30 -4.60
CA SER A 48 9.61 11.95 -3.59
C SER A 48 9.95 11.41 -2.20
N ASP A 49 9.94 12.28 -1.22
CA ASP A 49 10.14 11.92 0.20
C ASP A 49 8.92 11.19 0.81
N LYS A 50 7.80 11.11 0.05
CA LYS A 50 6.55 10.51 0.52
C LYS A 50 6.56 9.00 0.31
N GLN A 51 6.41 8.27 1.40
CA GLN A 51 6.28 6.81 1.35
C GLN A 51 4.83 6.42 1.01
N LEU A 52 4.67 5.54 0.01
CA LEU A 52 3.36 4.98 -0.34
C LEU A 52 2.91 3.94 0.68
N VAL A 53 1.62 3.91 0.97
CA VAL A 53 1.03 2.89 1.86
C VAL A 53 0.86 1.58 1.09
N GLY A 54 1.47 0.52 1.61
CA GLY A 54 1.45 -0.80 0.98
C GLY A 54 2.59 -1.04 -0.02
N ALA A 55 2.58 -2.23 -0.63
CA ALA A 55 3.55 -2.63 -1.64
C ALA A 55 2.99 -2.41 -3.04
N VAL A 56 3.72 -1.69 -3.89
CA VAL A 56 3.33 -1.47 -5.29
C VAL A 56 3.34 -2.80 -6.05
N ARG A 57 2.21 -3.18 -6.64
CA ARG A 57 2.01 -4.40 -7.42
C ARG A 57 1.73 -4.15 -8.89
N ALA A 58 1.25 -2.95 -9.21
CA ALA A 58 1.01 -2.53 -10.58
C ALA A 58 1.42 -1.08 -10.76
N SER A 59 1.87 -0.74 -11.96
CA SER A 59 2.14 0.64 -12.35
C SER A 59 1.77 0.85 -13.81
N HIS A 60 1.23 2.01 -14.12
CA HIS A 60 0.89 2.40 -15.47
C HIS A 60 1.22 3.88 -15.67
N SER A 61 1.82 4.22 -16.81
CA SER A 61 2.20 5.60 -17.13
C SER A 61 1.54 6.05 -18.43
N TRP A 62 1.01 7.27 -18.43
CA TRP A 62 0.41 7.88 -19.60
C TRP A 62 0.70 9.38 -19.66
N SER A 63 0.32 10.01 -20.74
CA SER A 63 0.35 11.46 -20.89
C SER A 63 -1.00 11.97 -21.36
N ASP A 64 -1.39 13.15 -20.88
CA ASP A 64 -2.56 13.85 -21.40
C ASP A 64 -2.26 14.57 -22.74
N LEU A 65 -3.28 15.20 -23.31
CA LEU A 65 -3.17 15.94 -24.57
C LEU A 65 -2.30 17.21 -24.44
N ASP A 66 -2.15 17.72 -23.21
CA ASP A 66 -1.28 18.87 -22.90
C ASP A 66 0.19 18.44 -22.73
N GLY A 67 0.49 17.15 -22.81
CA GLY A 67 1.83 16.60 -22.63
C GLY A 67 2.28 16.43 -21.19
N ARG A 68 1.38 16.58 -20.21
CA ARG A 68 1.67 16.28 -18.80
C ARG A 68 1.76 14.75 -18.66
N LYS A 69 2.67 14.32 -17.80
CA LYS A 69 2.92 12.90 -17.57
C LYS A 69 2.36 12.50 -16.22
N TYR A 70 1.68 11.36 -16.21
CA TYR A 70 1.11 10.75 -15.02
C TYR A 70 1.61 9.33 -14.86
N VAL A 71 1.73 8.89 -13.62
CA VAL A 71 2.02 7.50 -13.31
C VAL A 71 1.04 7.04 -12.23
N ALA A 72 0.28 5.99 -12.51
CA ALA A 72 -0.53 5.32 -11.51
C ALA A 72 0.30 4.23 -10.82
N PHE A 73 0.15 4.12 -9.51
CA PHE A 73 0.73 3.06 -8.69
C PHE A 73 -0.37 2.35 -7.92
N GLY A 74 -0.66 1.13 -8.32
CA GLY A 74 -1.56 0.26 -7.58
C GLY A 74 -0.79 -0.52 -6.51
N THR A 75 -1.02 -0.17 -5.25
CA THR A 75 -0.48 -0.95 -4.13
C THR A 75 -1.46 -2.07 -3.75
N ASN A 76 -1.06 -2.93 -2.84
CA ASN A 76 -1.96 -3.93 -2.27
C ASN A 76 -3.06 -3.35 -1.36
N LYS A 77 -3.04 -2.03 -1.13
CA LYS A 77 -3.99 -1.32 -0.26
C LYS A 77 -4.63 -0.11 -0.93
N ILE A 78 -3.88 0.68 -1.69
CA ILE A 78 -4.26 2.02 -2.18
C ILE A 78 -3.85 2.19 -3.63
N LEU A 79 -4.64 2.96 -4.36
CA LEU A 79 -4.34 3.40 -5.73
C LEU A 79 -3.92 4.87 -5.72
N TYR A 80 -2.71 5.14 -6.18
CA TYR A 80 -2.14 6.49 -6.27
C TYR A 80 -1.95 6.94 -7.70
N ILE A 81 -2.06 8.26 -7.92
CA ILE A 81 -1.57 8.94 -9.12
C ILE A 81 -0.44 9.88 -8.72
N TYR A 82 0.66 9.82 -9.45
CA TYR A 82 1.75 10.77 -9.41
C TYR A 82 1.71 11.67 -10.66
N ASN A 83 1.70 12.98 -10.47
CA ASN A 83 1.60 13.97 -11.55
C ASN A 83 2.94 14.64 -11.91
N GLY A 84 4.05 14.15 -11.36
CA GLY A 84 5.37 14.75 -11.51
C GLY A 84 5.79 15.61 -10.31
N ASP A 85 4.88 15.94 -9.42
CA ASP A 85 5.10 16.80 -8.24
C ASP A 85 4.71 16.04 -6.96
N ASP A 86 3.49 15.55 -6.84
CA ASP A 86 3.01 14.85 -5.64
C ASP A 86 2.17 13.61 -5.99
N TYR A 87 1.92 12.79 -4.94
CA TYR A 87 1.06 11.60 -4.99
C TYR A 87 -0.34 11.93 -4.47
N TYR A 88 -1.34 11.55 -5.25
CA TYR A 88 -2.75 11.70 -4.90
C TYR A 88 -3.37 10.31 -4.72
N ASP A 89 -4.04 10.12 -3.60
CA ASP A 89 -4.85 8.93 -3.36
C ASP A 89 -6.17 9.06 -4.14
N ILE A 90 -6.44 8.08 -4.99
CA ILE A 90 -7.67 8.01 -5.80
C ILE A 90 -8.42 6.70 -5.56
N THR A 91 -8.12 6.02 -4.47
CA THR A 91 -8.79 4.76 -4.12
C THR A 91 -10.29 4.99 -3.95
N PRO A 92 -11.15 4.21 -4.61
CA PRO A 92 -12.59 4.35 -4.44
C PRO A 92 -13.03 3.95 -3.02
N PHE A 93 -14.04 4.63 -2.50
CA PHE A 93 -14.66 4.28 -1.24
C PHE A 93 -15.72 3.18 -1.44
N ASP A 94 -15.79 2.25 -0.49
CA ASP A 94 -16.87 1.27 -0.43
C ASP A 94 -18.08 1.87 0.29
N THR A 95 -19.02 2.41 -0.49
CA THR A 95 -20.22 3.03 0.05
C THR A 95 -21.16 2.03 0.73
N SER A 96 -21.01 0.73 0.48
CA SER A 96 -21.82 -0.30 1.12
C SER A 96 -21.42 -0.57 2.57
N LEU A 97 -20.17 -0.24 2.94
CA LEU A 97 -19.62 -0.36 4.28
C LEU A 97 -19.57 0.99 5.02
N ALA A 98 -19.85 2.09 4.34
CA ALA A 98 -19.85 3.41 4.94
C ALA A 98 -20.90 3.51 6.07
N GLN A 99 -20.53 4.17 7.15
CA GLN A 99 -21.40 4.40 8.31
C GLN A 99 -21.46 5.89 8.62
N THR A 100 -22.60 6.34 9.06
CA THR A 100 -22.82 7.71 9.52
C THR A 100 -23.23 7.72 10.98
N GLY A 101 -22.83 8.77 11.69
CA GLY A 101 -23.22 8.92 13.09
C GLY A 101 -22.53 7.94 14.04
N CYS A 102 -21.27 7.64 13.81
CA CYS A 102 -20.47 6.86 14.73
C CYS A 102 -19.96 7.73 15.91
N ASP A 103 -19.76 7.11 17.07
CA ASP A 103 -19.18 7.71 18.26
C ASP A 103 -17.70 7.37 18.41
N ILE A 104 -16.93 8.33 18.89
CA ILE A 104 -15.53 8.13 19.26
C ILE A 104 -15.42 8.00 20.77
N THR A 105 -14.74 6.97 21.25
CA THR A 105 -14.40 6.79 22.67
C THR A 105 -12.90 6.64 22.81
N THR A 106 -12.31 7.49 23.66
CA THR A 106 -10.87 7.48 23.97
C THR A 106 -10.61 7.05 25.40
N THR A 107 -9.38 6.65 25.69
CA THR A 107 -8.94 6.26 27.05
C THR A 107 -7.66 7.00 27.38
N ASN A 108 -7.62 7.65 28.54
CA ASN A 108 -6.43 8.36 29.01
C ASN A 108 -5.18 7.45 28.99
N GLY A 109 -4.11 7.96 28.43
CA GLY A 109 -2.84 7.26 28.28
C GLY A 109 -2.81 6.23 27.16
N SER A 110 -3.91 6.06 26.40
CA SER A 110 -4.00 5.11 25.28
C SER A 110 -3.93 5.82 23.93
N ARG A 111 -3.28 5.18 22.96
CA ARG A 111 -3.34 5.55 21.55
C ARG A 111 -4.49 4.85 20.82
N THR A 112 -5.09 3.85 21.43
CA THR A 112 -6.20 3.12 20.83
C THR A 112 -7.48 3.88 21.06
N VAL A 113 -8.17 4.16 19.97
CA VAL A 113 -9.47 4.82 19.95
C VAL A 113 -10.50 3.82 19.49
N THR A 114 -11.62 3.76 20.19
CA THR A 114 -12.75 2.89 19.88
C THR A 114 -13.81 3.70 19.14
N ILE A 115 -14.23 3.19 18.00
CA ILE A 115 -15.30 3.73 17.18
C ILE A 115 -16.51 2.82 17.37
N THR A 116 -17.65 3.41 17.67
CA THR A 116 -18.93 2.70 17.83
C THR A 116 -19.94 3.23 16.81
N CYS A 117 -20.36 2.39 15.91
CA CYS A 117 -21.31 2.76 14.84
C CYS A 117 -22.74 2.29 15.17
N PRO A 118 -23.77 2.99 14.71
CA PRO A 118 -25.17 2.66 14.98
C PRO A 118 -25.63 1.37 14.29
N SER A 119 -24.93 0.95 13.24
CA SER A 119 -25.24 -0.25 12.45
C SER A 119 -24.00 -1.15 12.29
N PRO A 120 -24.19 -2.42 11.92
CA PRO A 120 -23.07 -3.32 11.63
C PRO A 120 -22.16 -2.77 10.53
N HIS A 121 -20.88 -2.60 10.82
CA HIS A 121 -19.90 -2.01 9.89
C HIS A 121 -19.25 -3.03 8.96
N ASN A 122 -19.27 -4.32 9.28
CA ASN A 122 -18.65 -5.43 8.52
C ASN A 122 -17.16 -5.21 8.15
N LEU A 123 -16.46 -4.35 8.90
CA LEU A 123 -15.02 -4.13 8.73
C LEU A 123 -14.23 -5.24 9.42
N GLU A 124 -13.08 -5.55 8.86
CA GLU A 124 -12.12 -6.54 9.39
C GLU A 124 -10.79 -5.85 9.77
N PRO A 125 -10.01 -6.43 10.68
CA PRO A 125 -8.67 -5.93 10.98
C PRO A 125 -7.82 -5.86 9.71
N GLY A 126 -7.16 -4.71 9.49
CA GLY A 126 -6.38 -4.43 8.30
C GLY A 126 -7.12 -3.64 7.20
N ASP A 127 -8.44 -3.47 7.32
CA ASP A 127 -9.19 -2.60 6.42
C ASP A 127 -8.77 -1.14 6.59
N LEU A 128 -8.79 -0.40 5.50
CA LEU A 128 -8.45 1.03 5.47
C LEU A 128 -9.71 1.87 5.39
N LEU A 129 -9.71 2.98 6.08
CA LEU A 129 -10.80 3.94 6.05
C LEU A 129 -10.30 5.35 6.33
N THR A 130 -11.10 6.33 5.94
CA THR A 130 -11.01 7.71 6.40
C THR A 130 -12.30 8.07 7.14
N PHE A 131 -12.25 9.18 7.86
CA PHE A 131 -13.42 9.74 8.51
C PHE A 131 -13.75 11.11 7.94
N ASP A 132 -14.97 11.53 8.20
CA ASP A 132 -15.48 12.85 7.91
C ASP A 132 -16.45 13.26 9.04
N ASN A 133 -16.69 14.55 9.20
CA ASN A 133 -17.61 15.08 10.18
C ASN A 133 -17.29 14.70 11.62
N ALA A 134 -16.01 14.63 11.99
CA ALA A 134 -15.60 14.23 13.34
C ALA A 134 -16.15 15.13 14.45
N GLY A 135 -16.66 16.31 14.12
CA GLY A 135 -17.39 17.18 15.04
C GLY A 135 -16.54 17.69 16.22
N SER A 136 -17.23 18.13 17.25
CA SER A 136 -16.57 18.63 18.46
C SER A 136 -16.50 17.53 19.52
N PHE A 137 -15.35 17.39 20.15
CA PHE A 137 -15.20 16.48 21.28
C PHE A 137 -15.77 17.11 22.55
N THR A 138 -16.62 16.36 23.24
CA THR A 138 -17.24 16.75 24.51
C THR A 138 -16.82 15.81 25.62
N GLY A 139 -16.56 16.34 26.80
CA GLY A 139 -16.23 15.57 27.99
C GLY A 139 -14.74 15.25 28.14
N GLY A 140 -14.12 15.83 29.15
CA GLY A 140 -12.72 15.64 29.49
C GLY A 140 -11.77 16.57 28.72
N GLN A 141 -10.53 16.59 29.17
CA GLN A 141 -9.46 17.25 28.41
C GLN A 141 -8.97 16.24 27.37
N THR A 142 -9.29 16.49 26.12
CA THR A 142 -8.79 15.69 25.00
C THR A 142 -7.74 16.49 24.25
N ASP A 143 -6.67 15.85 23.84
CA ASP A 143 -5.70 16.44 22.94
C ASP A 143 -6.13 16.29 21.46
N TYR A 144 -7.13 15.45 21.19
CA TYR A 144 -7.62 15.22 19.84
C TYR A 144 -8.64 16.28 19.41
N VAL A 145 -8.53 16.68 18.18
CA VAL A 145 -9.46 17.59 17.50
C VAL A 145 -10.00 16.93 16.24
N ALA A 146 -11.07 17.47 15.65
CA ALA A 146 -11.69 16.91 14.44
C ALA A 146 -10.66 16.69 13.32
N ALA A 147 -9.74 17.61 13.12
CA ALA A 147 -8.69 17.52 12.11
C ALA A 147 -7.71 16.34 12.29
N ASP A 148 -7.69 15.70 13.46
CA ASP A 148 -6.89 14.49 13.67
C ASP A 148 -7.58 13.23 13.13
N PHE A 149 -8.84 13.33 12.75
CA PHE A 149 -9.66 12.26 12.20
C PHE A 149 -10.10 12.51 10.76
N ASP A 150 -10.56 13.73 10.45
CA ASP A 150 -11.12 14.07 9.15
C ASP A 150 -10.05 13.96 8.05
N ASP A 151 -10.39 13.23 6.98
CA ASP A 151 -9.53 12.98 5.81
C ASP A 151 -8.18 12.31 6.13
N ILE A 152 -8.01 11.77 7.33
CA ILE A 152 -6.83 11.00 7.72
C ILE A 152 -7.07 9.50 7.47
N LEU A 153 -6.07 8.86 6.86
CA LEU A 153 -6.09 7.42 6.60
C LEU A 153 -5.80 6.63 7.88
N PHE A 154 -6.73 5.74 8.23
CA PHE A 154 -6.59 4.82 9.34
C PHE A 154 -6.68 3.37 8.89
N GLU A 155 -6.07 2.49 9.66
CA GLU A 155 -6.20 1.04 9.53
C GLU A 155 -6.96 0.50 10.74
N VAL A 156 -7.98 -0.32 10.49
CA VAL A 156 -8.71 -1.04 11.54
C VAL A 156 -7.77 -1.99 12.26
N GLN A 157 -7.57 -1.78 13.56
CA GLN A 157 -6.70 -2.63 14.37
C GLN A 157 -7.42 -3.90 14.83
N LEU A 158 -8.61 -3.73 15.39
CA LEU A 158 -9.48 -4.80 15.85
C LEU A 158 -10.94 -4.45 15.58
N ALA A 159 -11.78 -5.46 15.36
CA ALA A 159 -13.22 -5.35 15.26
C ALA A 159 -13.87 -6.27 16.32
N PRO A 160 -13.94 -5.84 17.60
CA PRO A 160 -14.40 -6.67 18.70
C PRO A 160 -15.86 -7.09 18.59
N THR A 161 -16.69 -6.25 17.98
CA THR A 161 -18.11 -6.53 17.71
C THR A 161 -18.48 -6.11 16.31
N THR A 162 -19.69 -6.39 15.87
CA THR A 162 -20.20 -5.96 14.56
C THR A 162 -20.39 -4.45 14.44
N THR A 163 -20.49 -3.75 15.56
CA THR A 163 -20.74 -2.29 15.63
C THR A 163 -19.56 -1.50 16.18
N THR A 164 -18.52 -2.16 16.70
CA THR A 164 -17.34 -1.49 17.28
C THR A 164 -16.05 -1.94 16.62
N PHE A 165 -15.21 -0.99 16.28
CA PHE A 165 -13.85 -1.25 15.83
C PHE A 165 -12.87 -0.27 16.47
N THR A 166 -11.59 -0.56 16.37
CA THR A 166 -10.53 0.29 16.95
C THR A 166 -9.54 0.74 15.90
N ILE A 167 -9.05 1.95 16.09
CA ILE A 167 -7.98 2.56 15.29
C ILE A 167 -6.82 2.96 16.22
N LEU A 168 -5.66 3.24 15.64
CA LEU A 168 -4.48 3.66 16.39
C LEU A 168 -4.09 5.09 16.01
N MET A 169 -4.06 5.98 17.01
CA MET A 169 -3.63 7.37 16.83
C MET A 169 -2.10 7.51 16.95
N PRO A 170 -1.51 8.54 16.34
CA PRO A 170 -0.08 8.83 16.42
C PRO A 170 0.40 9.10 17.85
N THR A 171 -0.40 9.80 18.65
CA THR A 171 -0.12 10.20 20.02
C THR A 171 -1.12 9.55 21.00
N ALA A 172 -0.78 9.44 22.26
CA ALA A 172 -1.71 8.97 23.28
C ALA A 172 -2.60 10.12 23.77
N GLU A 173 -3.85 9.80 24.07
CA GLU A 173 -4.79 10.71 24.71
C GLU A 173 -4.33 11.06 26.13
N THR A 174 -4.37 12.32 26.53
CA THR A 174 -3.98 12.79 27.87
C THR A 174 -5.18 13.05 28.79
N GLY A 175 -6.39 13.03 28.27
CA GLY A 175 -7.62 13.24 29.02
C GLY A 175 -8.41 11.96 29.34
N THR A 176 -9.49 12.10 30.06
CA THR A 176 -10.45 11.01 30.29
C THR A 176 -11.50 10.97 29.18
N GLY A 177 -11.56 9.85 28.48
CA GLY A 177 -12.53 9.44 27.48
C GLY A 177 -13.42 10.51 26.85
N ALA A 178 -13.09 10.92 25.65
CA ALA A 178 -13.93 11.83 24.87
C ALA A 178 -14.90 11.05 24.01
N THR A 179 -16.11 11.57 23.86
CA THR A 179 -17.10 11.14 22.88
C THR A 179 -17.42 12.31 21.97
N ASN A 180 -17.69 12.07 20.70
CA ASN A 180 -18.04 13.12 19.75
C ASN A 180 -19.52 13.18 19.39
N ASP A 181 -20.38 12.69 20.26
CA ASP A 181 -21.87 12.79 20.13
C ASP A 181 -22.48 12.26 18.82
N GLY A 182 -21.90 11.21 18.23
CA GLY A 182 -22.53 10.52 17.09
C GLY A 182 -22.55 11.29 15.78
N THR A 183 -21.52 12.05 15.49
CA THR A 183 -21.43 12.82 14.22
C THR A 183 -20.42 12.26 13.23
N LEU A 184 -19.56 11.33 13.65
CA LEU A 184 -18.49 10.80 12.81
C LEU A 184 -19.02 9.93 11.67
N ASP A 185 -18.59 10.22 10.46
CA ASP A 185 -18.89 9.40 9.29
C ASP A 185 -17.64 8.59 8.90
N SER A 186 -17.78 7.27 8.79
CA SER A 186 -16.70 6.40 8.34
C SER A 186 -16.81 6.10 6.85
N LYS A 187 -15.72 6.25 6.13
CA LYS A 187 -15.60 6.01 4.69
C LYS A 187 -14.55 4.93 4.43
N PRO A 188 -14.94 3.65 4.45
CA PRO A 188 -14.03 2.56 4.14
C PRO A 188 -13.56 2.59 2.69
N TYR A 189 -12.31 2.24 2.45
CA TYR A 189 -11.77 2.05 1.11
C TYR A 189 -12.24 0.72 0.53
N TYR A 190 -12.37 0.68 -0.79
CA TYR A 190 -12.66 -0.55 -1.51
C TYR A 190 -11.48 -1.53 -1.36
N LYS A 191 -11.79 -2.80 -1.01
CA LYS A 191 -10.76 -3.84 -0.82
C LYS A 191 -10.21 -4.30 -2.16
N VAL A 192 -8.89 -4.22 -2.33
CA VAL A 192 -8.19 -4.71 -3.53
C VAL A 192 -8.20 -6.25 -3.62
N GLY A 193 -8.48 -6.92 -2.51
CA GLY A 193 -8.41 -8.36 -2.38
C GLY A 193 -7.43 -8.79 -1.28
N PRO A 194 -7.15 -10.11 -1.17
CA PRO A 194 -6.26 -10.60 -0.13
C PRO A 194 -4.86 -9.98 -0.21
N LEU A 195 -4.29 -9.61 0.94
CA LEU A 195 -2.92 -9.08 1.01
C LEU A 195 -1.87 -10.13 0.65
N LEU A 196 -2.14 -11.38 1.02
CA LEU A 196 -1.28 -12.52 0.79
C LEU A 196 -2.09 -13.63 0.13
N GLN A 197 -1.38 -14.52 -0.59
CA GLN A 197 -2.01 -15.71 -1.11
C GLN A 197 -2.56 -16.57 0.03
N ALA A 198 -3.84 -16.87 0.00
CA ALA A 198 -4.46 -17.80 0.93
C ALA A 198 -4.33 -19.22 0.39
N TYR A 199 -3.61 -20.07 1.11
CA TYR A 199 -3.51 -21.47 0.78
C TYR A 199 -4.66 -22.23 1.42
N GLY A 200 -5.34 -23.03 0.61
CA GLY A 200 -6.31 -23.98 1.12
C GLY A 200 -5.63 -25.24 1.67
N TYR A 201 -6.37 -26.37 1.72
CA TYR A 201 -5.81 -27.66 2.11
C TYR A 201 -4.85 -28.19 1.05
N GLY A 202 -3.76 -28.82 1.50
CA GLY A 202 -2.76 -29.43 0.63
C GLY A 202 -1.42 -29.64 1.35
N TRP A 203 -0.47 -30.23 0.65
CA TRP A 203 0.89 -30.39 1.17
C TRP A 203 1.54 -29.03 1.42
N GLY A 204 2.01 -28.82 2.65
CA GLY A 204 2.66 -27.57 3.04
C GLY A 204 1.70 -26.44 3.45
N THR A 205 0.40 -26.69 3.57
CA THR A 205 -0.58 -25.69 3.99
C THR A 205 -1.07 -25.97 5.41
N GLY A 206 -0.87 -25.01 6.29
CA GLY A 206 -1.33 -25.07 7.69
C GLY A 206 -0.49 -25.97 8.60
N LEU A 207 -0.97 -26.17 9.82
CA LEU A 207 -0.33 -26.99 10.81
C LEU A 207 -0.52 -28.49 10.48
N TYR A 208 0.54 -29.27 10.67
CA TYR A 208 0.47 -30.73 10.52
C TYR A 208 -0.59 -31.33 11.46
N GLY A 209 -1.52 -32.11 10.90
CA GLY A 209 -2.59 -32.73 11.68
C GLY A 209 -3.81 -31.83 11.96
N SER A 210 -3.90 -30.64 11.36
CA SER A 210 -5.03 -29.71 11.56
C SER A 210 -6.35 -30.17 10.89
N SER A 211 -6.33 -31.19 10.03
CA SER A 211 -7.51 -31.70 9.31
C SER A 211 -7.47 -33.22 9.22
N THR A 212 -8.65 -33.86 9.06
CA THR A 212 -8.77 -35.28 8.84
C THR A 212 -8.57 -35.65 7.36
N TRP A 213 -7.92 -36.76 7.09
CA TRP A 213 -7.77 -37.28 5.72
C TRP A 213 -9.14 -37.48 5.04
N GLY A 214 -9.27 -37.00 3.82
CA GLY A 214 -10.50 -37.15 3.05
C GLY A 214 -11.56 -36.06 3.30
N THR A 215 -11.30 -35.06 4.15
CA THR A 215 -12.23 -33.93 4.31
C THR A 215 -12.12 -33.00 3.10
N PRO A 216 -13.18 -32.83 2.31
CA PRO A 216 -13.13 -31.93 1.17
C PRO A 216 -12.99 -30.47 1.62
N ARG A 217 -12.33 -29.66 0.80
CA ARG A 217 -12.23 -28.23 1.00
C ARG A 217 -13.62 -27.60 0.96
N THR A 218 -13.91 -26.71 1.90
CA THR A 218 -15.09 -25.84 1.83
C THR A 218 -14.84 -24.72 0.81
N THR A 219 -15.90 -24.13 0.25
CA THR A 219 -15.79 -23.02 -0.70
C THR A 219 -15.10 -21.80 -0.08
N SER A 220 -15.22 -21.61 1.24
CA SER A 220 -14.52 -20.56 2.01
C SER A 220 -13.00 -20.75 2.09
N ASN A 221 -12.49 -21.95 1.78
CA ASN A 221 -11.07 -22.28 1.81
C ASN A 221 -10.47 -22.38 0.39
N ALA A 222 -11.07 -21.72 -0.58
CA ALA A 222 -10.49 -21.62 -1.92
C ALA A 222 -9.13 -20.91 -1.85
N ILE A 223 -8.21 -21.31 -2.72
CA ILE A 223 -6.95 -20.60 -2.90
C ILE A 223 -7.32 -19.26 -3.56
N LEU A 224 -6.95 -18.18 -2.91
CA LEU A 224 -7.12 -16.83 -3.43
C LEU A 224 -5.72 -16.25 -3.69
N ASP A 225 -5.52 -15.74 -4.90
CA ASP A 225 -4.30 -15.01 -5.22
C ASP A 225 -4.34 -13.61 -4.57
N PRO A 226 -3.16 -13.03 -4.27
CA PRO A 226 -3.09 -11.67 -3.76
C PRO A 226 -3.75 -10.68 -4.72
N GLY A 227 -4.54 -9.75 -4.19
CA GLY A 227 -5.17 -8.71 -4.97
C GLY A 227 -4.14 -7.84 -5.68
N SER A 228 -4.43 -7.45 -6.92
CA SER A 228 -3.63 -6.50 -7.71
C SER A 228 -4.54 -5.68 -8.60
N TRP A 229 -4.09 -4.46 -8.93
CA TRP A 229 -4.78 -3.59 -9.86
C TRP A 229 -4.45 -3.98 -11.31
N SER A 230 -5.45 -3.92 -12.18
CA SER A 230 -5.26 -3.95 -13.62
C SER A 230 -5.41 -2.54 -14.14
N LEU A 231 -4.31 -1.90 -14.53
CA LEU A 231 -4.27 -0.49 -14.87
C LEU A 231 -4.06 -0.29 -16.36
N ASP A 232 -4.89 0.55 -16.95
CA ASP A 232 -4.76 1.02 -18.35
C ASP A 232 -5.30 2.44 -18.46
N ASN A 233 -5.20 3.07 -19.63
CA ASN A 233 -5.79 4.37 -19.87
C ASN A 233 -6.68 4.38 -21.12
N TYR A 234 -7.74 5.18 -21.07
CA TYR A 234 -8.56 5.52 -22.22
C TYR A 234 -8.45 7.02 -22.48
N GLY A 235 -7.62 7.38 -23.45
CA GLY A 235 -7.25 8.78 -23.66
C GLY A 235 -6.52 9.34 -22.41
N GLU A 236 -7.10 10.34 -21.78
CA GLU A 236 -6.56 10.99 -20.57
C GLU A 236 -7.00 10.33 -19.26
N LEU A 237 -8.02 9.45 -19.32
CA LEU A 237 -8.64 8.83 -18.14
C LEU A 237 -7.92 7.53 -17.79
N LEU A 238 -7.57 7.38 -16.51
CA LEU A 238 -7.11 6.11 -15.96
C LEU A 238 -8.29 5.15 -15.81
N ILE A 239 -8.08 3.89 -16.19
CA ILE A 239 -8.97 2.75 -15.95
C ILE A 239 -8.25 1.81 -14.97
N ALA A 240 -8.92 1.45 -13.87
CA ALA A 240 -8.38 0.59 -12.82
C ALA A 240 -9.39 -0.51 -12.46
#